data_472bd65624149f546f88d2654c1815f6
#
_entry.id   472bd65624149f546f88d2654c1815f6
#
_cell.length_a   1.000
_cell.length_b   1.000
_cell.length_c   1.000
_cell.angle_alpha   90.00
_cell.angle_beta   90.00
_cell.angle_gamma   90.00
#
_symmetry.space_group_name_H-M   'P 1'
#
loop_
_entity.id
_entity.type
_entity.pdbx_description
1 polymer ?
#
loop_
_entity_poly.entity_id
_entity_poly.type
_entity_poly.pdbx_seq_one_letter_code
_entity_poly.pdbx_strand_id
1 'polypeptide(L)'
;MTETLAGRPRIRVRRAPGETGPTWRLVPDASLRYVFLSPHLDDAVLSCGNLLLALGEGADVTVCTLFTEQSTPHTASARAYLRQCGAGSAAQLYARRRAEDAGVLARVRATRVHAGLDDALFRKRSGAAAARLARLLPELGHVYPTYRWHVAAGRVSRADRHVVRAVSEVVERLAAPAPTVLVAPLGVGRHVDHVLVRDVAARVGGDVLYYADLPYALRQEPDAAFTAAHALAPVTVPAAGSGKTPLIAGYRTQVDALFPGGVPLLEDRLHVPTRLLTVVGGGGAA
;
A
#
# COMPACT_ATOMS: atom_id res chain seq x y z
N MET A 1 6.87 33.18 9.48
CA MET A 1 7.04 32.18 10.54
C MET A 1 7.95 31.07 10.00
N THR A 2 9.22 31.11 10.34
CA THR A 2 10.23 30.11 9.97
C THR A 2 10.03 28.91 10.89
N GLU A 3 9.30 27.91 10.41
CA GLU A 3 9.20 26.61 11.09
C GLU A 3 10.59 25.98 11.16
N THR A 4 11.05 25.76 12.38
CA THR A 4 12.35 25.17 12.70
C THR A 4 12.44 23.77 12.09
N LEU A 5 13.32 23.59 11.10
CA LEU A 5 13.61 22.31 10.42
C LEU A 5 14.35 21.29 11.33
N ALA A 6 14.47 21.56 12.63
CA ALA A 6 15.08 20.69 13.60
C ALA A 6 14.09 19.62 14.05
N GLY A 7 14.25 18.38 13.58
CA GLY A 7 13.53 17.20 14.05
C GLY A 7 12.79 16.37 13.00
N ARG A 8 12.83 16.73 11.72
CA ARG A 8 12.24 15.89 10.68
C ARG A 8 13.15 14.69 10.36
N PRO A 9 12.58 13.47 10.21
CA PRO A 9 13.35 12.31 9.81
C PRO A 9 13.99 12.55 8.44
N ARG A 10 15.28 12.26 8.33
CA ARG A 10 16.01 12.34 7.07
C ARG A 10 16.17 10.95 6.49
N ILE A 11 15.68 10.75 5.27
CA ILE A 11 15.79 9.49 4.56
C ILE A 11 17.19 9.40 3.96
N ARG A 12 17.99 8.51 4.53
CA ARG A 12 19.38 8.29 4.07
C ARG A 12 19.37 7.45 2.81
N VAL A 13 20.11 7.93 1.81
CA VAL A 13 20.30 7.21 0.54
C VAL A 13 21.78 7.20 0.18
N ARG A 14 22.20 6.15 -0.54
CA ARG A 14 23.54 6.05 -1.13
C ARG A 14 23.43 5.80 -2.63
N ARG A 15 24.45 6.15 -3.38
CA ARG A 15 24.52 5.82 -4.81
C ARG A 15 24.61 4.32 -5.01
N ALA A 16 23.88 3.78 -5.98
CA ALA A 16 24.03 2.38 -6.37
C ALA A 16 25.39 2.21 -7.07
N PRO A 17 26.22 1.23 -6.68
CA PRO A 17 27.49 0.98 -7.34
C PRO A 17 27.26 0.47 -8.77
N GLY A 18 28.02 1.01 -9.75
CA GLY A 18 28.08 0.48 -11.11
C GLY A 18 26.94 0.90 -12.07
N GLU A 19 26.00 1.73 -11.67
CA GLU A 19 24.94 2.21 -12.55
C GLU A 19 25.27 3.59 -13.16
N THR A 20 25.01 3.72 -14.46
CA THR A 20 25.26 4.96 -15.26
C THR A 20 24.15 6.01 -15.11
N GLY A 21 23.53 6.13 -13.93
CA GLY A 21 22.46 7.09 -13.64
C GLY A 21 22.34 7.39 -12.16
N PRO A 22 21.50 8.35 -11.75
CA PRO A 22 21.29 8.69 -10.34
C PRO A 22 20.33 7.68 -9.69
N THR A 23 20.72 6.41 -9.65
CA THR A 23 19.95 5.39 -8.93
C THR A 23 20.35 5.44 -7.46
N TRP A 24 19.37 5.74 -6.63
CA TRP A 24 19.55 5.83 -5.20
C TRP A 24 19.06 4.56 -4.50
N ARG A 25 19.84 4.05 -3.56
CA ARG A 25 19.44 2.97 -2.66
C ARG A 25 19.11 3.55 -1.29
N LEU A 26 17.96 3.18 -0.76
CA LEU A 26 17.56 3.54 0.59
C LEU A 26 18.48 2.84 1.60
N VAL A 27 18.91 3.60 2.61
CA VAL A 27 19.58 3.07 3.79
C VAL A 27 18.56 3.09 4.94
N PRO A 28 17.99 1.93 5.33
CA PRO A 28 17.00 1.87 6.39
C PRO A 28 17.56 2.45 7.70
N ASP A 29 16.71 3.17 8.43
CA ASP A 29 17.05 3.75 9.73
C ASP A 29 16.13 3.19 10.81
N ALA A 30 16.61 2.19 11.55
CA ALA A 30 15.84 1.54 12.60
C ALA A 30 15.51 2.45 13.80
N SER A 31 16.11 3.63 13.89
CA SER A 31 15.79 4.61 14.94
C SER A 31 14.49 5.38 14.66
N LEU A 32 13.96 5.28 13.44
CA LEU A 32 12.71 5.91 13.02
C LEU A 32 11.53 4.95 13.21
N ARG A 33 10.35 5.54 13.47
CA ARG A 33 9.10 4.82 13.45
C ARG A 33 8.52 4.81 12.03
N TYR A 34 8.09 3.65 11.56
CA TYR A 34 7.50 3.48 10.23
C TYR A 34 6.06 3.02 10.33
N VAL A 35 5.18 3.67 9.57
CA VAL A 35 3.80 3.25 9.39
C VAL A 35 3.55 2.98 7.92
N PHE A 36 3.40 1.71 7.56
CA PHE A 36 3.05 1.27 6.22
C PHE A 36 1.53 1.26 6.06
N LEU A 37 1.04 2.01 5.09
CA LEU A 37 -0.37 2.05 4.73
C LEU A 37 -0.60 1.06 3.59
N SER A 38 -1.22 -0.07 3.89
CA SER A 38 -1.58 -1.11 2.92
C SER A 38 -3.04 -0.94 2.53
N PRO A 39 -3.39 -0.64 1.28
CA PRO A 39 -4.78 -0.67 0.87
C PRO A 39 -5.43 -2.02 1.16
N HIS A 40 -4.85 -3.12 0.68
CA HIS A 40 -5.37 -4.47 0.89
C HIS A 40 -4.40 -5.36 1.68
N LEU A 41 -4.86 -6.59 1.96
CA LEU A 41 -4.16 -7.58 2.79
C LEU A 41 -3.05 -8.29 1.99
N ASP A 42 -2.02 -7.53 1.56
CA ASP A 42 -0.81 -8.01 0.85
C ASP A 42 0.06 -6.85 0.34
N ASP A 43 -0.53 -5.69 -0.05
CA ASP A 43 0.14 -4.63 -0.82
C ASP A 43 1.45 -4.12 -0.18
N ALA A 44 1.46 -3.90 1.14
CA ALA A 44 2.66 -3.42 1.83
C ALA A 44 3.81 -4.44 1.74
N VAL A 45 3.52 -5.73 1.87
CA VAL A 45 4.54 -6.78 1.78
C VAL A 45 4.97 -7.02 0.33
N LEU A 46 4.01 -7.03 -0.61
CA LEU A 46 4.33 -7.14 -2.03
C LEU A 46 5.30 -6.04 -2.46
N SER A 47 5.04 -4.81 -2.05
CA SER A 47 5.76 -3.62 -2.54
C SER A 47 6.96 -3.24 -1.68
N CYS A 48 6.93 -3.49 -0.36
CA CYS A 48 7.95 -3.06 0.61
C CYS A 48 8.51 -4.19 1.47
N GLY A 49 8.36 -5.45 1.06
CA GLY A 49 8.82 -6.59 1.88
C GLY A 49 10.32 -6.61 2.14
N ASN A 50 11.16 -6.12 1.22
CA ASN A 50 12.60 -6.00 1.46
C ASN A 50 12.92 -4.91 2.50
N LEU A 51 12.19 -3.79 2.46
CA LEU A 51 12.33 -2.73 3.47
C LEU A 51 11.89 -3.25 4.85
N LEU A 52 10.75 -3.96 4.92
CA LEU A 52 10.27 -4.58 6.16
C LEU A 52 11.32 -5.55 6.74
N LEU A 53 11.94 -6.39 5.90
CA LEU A 53 13.02 -7.28 6.32
C LEU A 53 14.28 -6.53 6.78
N ALA A 54 14.64 -5.45 6.08
CA ALA A 54 15.83 -4.66 6.39
C ALA A 54 15.69 -3.81 7.67
N LEU A 55 14.47 -3.40 8.03
CA LEU A 55 14.19 -2.71 9.30
C LEU A 55 14.30 -3.67 10.49
N GLY A 56 13.91 -4.94 10.30
CA GLY A 56 14.12 -6.02 11.27
C GLY A 56 13.54 -5.72 12.67
N GLU A 57 14.19 -6.32 13.69
CA GLU A 57 13.74 -6.24 15.08
C GLU A 57 14.02 -4.89 15.77
N GLY A 58 14.85 -4.05 15.15
CA GLY A 58 15.31 -2.81 15.79
C GLY A 58 14.40 -1.61 15.57
N ALA A 59 13.46 -1.68 14.63
CA ALA A 59 12.59 -0.57 14.27
C ALA A 59 11.17 -0.70 14.82
N ASP A 60 10.55 0.42 15.17
CA ASP A 60 9.10 0.48 15.43
C ASP A 60 8.35 0.49 14.10
N VAL A 61 7.82 -0.66 13.71
CA VAL A 61 7.12 -0.86 12.44
C VAL A 61 5.66 -1.21 12.69
N THR A 62 4.77 -0.41 12.13
CA THR A 62 3.33 -0.70 12.07
C THR A 62 2.90 -0.87 10.61
N VAL A 63 2.17 -1.94 10.30
CA VAL A 63 1.47 -2.10 9.01
C VAL A 63 -0.03 -1.97 9.26
N CYS A 64 -0.62 -0.95 8.66
CA CYS A 64 -2.06 -0.69 8.71
C CYS A 64 -2.70 -1.07 7.38
N THR A 65 -3.45 -2.16 7.37
CA THR A 65 -4.27 -2.55 6.22
C THR A 65 -5.66 -1.95 6.36
N LEU A 66 -6.05 -1.15 5.35
CA LEU A 66 -7.25 -0.31 5.43
C LEU A 66 -8.53 -1.04 5.02
N PHE A 67 -8.52 -1.69 3.85
CA PHE A 67 -9.68 -2.35 3.27
C PHE A 67 -9.60 -3.86 3.50
N THR A 68 -10.13 -4.30 4.63
CA THR A 68 -10.01 -5.67 5.12
C THR A 68 -11.34 -6.40 5.20
N GLU A 69 -12.44 -5.74 4.79
CA GLU A 69 -13.80 -6.27 4.87
C GLU A 69 -14.51 -6.27 3.52
N GLN A 70 -15.66 -6.89 3.51
CA GLN A 70 -16.54 -7.03 2.36
C GLN A 70 -18.01 -7.01 2.78
N SER A 71 -18.89 -6.47 1.94
CA SER A 71 -20.32 -6.41 2.18
C SER A 71 -21.13 -7.16 1.13
N THR A 72 -22.26 -7.78 1.53
CA THR A 72 -23.24 -8.45 0.65
C THR A 72 -24.44 -7.56 0.36
N PRO A 73 -25.17 -7.73 -0.77
CA PRO A 73 -24.98 -8.66 -1.88
C PRO A 73 -23.82 -8.25 -2.80
N HIS A 74 -23.34 -9.17 -3.64
CA HIS A 74 -22.17 -8.98 -4.49
C HIS A 74 -22.56 -8.68 -5.95
N THR A 75 -21.83 -7.76 -6.60
CA THR A 75 -21.90 -7.50 -8.04
C THR A 75 -21.39 -8.68 -8.86
N ALA A 76 -21.65 -8.67 -10.17
CA ALA A 76 -21.08 -9.66 -11.09
C ALA A 76 -19.54 -9.65 -11.06
N SER A 77 -18.92 -8.46 -10.96
CA SER A 77 -17.46 -8.32 -10.84
C SER A 77 -16.92 -8.93 -9.55
N ALA A 78 -17.58 -8.68 -8.40
CA ALA A 78 -17.19 -9.28 -7.14
C ALA A 78 -17.33 -10.81 -7.16
N ARG A 79 -18.41 -11.34 -7.75
CA ARG A 79 -18.57 -12.79 -7.94
C ARG A 79 -17.53 -13.40 -8.87
N ALA A 80 -17.13 -12.68 -9.93
CA ALA A 80 -16.05 -13.13 -10.81
C ALA A 80 -14.70 -13.22 -10.08
N TYR A 81 -14.39 -12.21 -9.28
CA TYR A 81 -13.20 -12.21 -8.43
C TYR A 81 -13.20 -13.38 -7.42
N LEU A 82 -14.32 -13.64 -6.74
CA LEU A 82 -14.43 -14.78 -5.81
C LEU A 82 -14.16 -16.11 -6.50
N ARG A 83 -14.71 -16.29 -7.72
CA ARG A 83 -14.43 -17.50 -8.53
C ARG A 83 -12.95 -17.61 -8.92
N GLN A 84 -12.33 -16.52 -9.30
CA GLN A 84 -10.90 -16.48 -9.62
C GLN A 84 -10.02 -16.88 -8.41
N CYS A 85 -10.42 -16.47 -7.20
CA CYS A 85 -9.78 -16.88 -5.95
C CYS A 85 -10.18 -18.27 -5.46
N GLY A 86 -10.99 -19.03 -6.20
CA GLY A 86 -11.46 -20.34 -5.77
C GLY A 86 -12.30 -20.30 -4.47
N ALA A 87 -12.92 -19.16 -4.16
CA ALA A 87 -13.62 -18.93 -2.90
C ALA A 87 -15.12 -19.18 -3.00
N GLY A 88 -15.68 -19.96 -2.09
CA GLY A 88 -17.11 -20.21 -1.96
C GLY A 88 -17.88 -19.03 -1.38
N SER A 89 -17.25 -18.20 -0.56
CA SER A 89 -17.83 -16.97 -0.02
C SER A 89 -16.78 -15.89 0.22
N ALA A 90 -17.20 -14.63 0.09
CA ALA A 90 -16.33 -13.48 0.37
C ALA A 90 -15.91 -13.43 1.85
N ALA A 91 -16.82 -13.74 2.77
CA ALA A 91 -16.52 -13.77 4.19
C ALA A 91 -15.39 -14.75 4.53
N GLN A 92 -15.44 -15.97 3.97
CA GLN A 92 -14.38 -16.97 4.15
C GLN A 92 -13.07 -16.53 3.51
N LEU A 93 -13.12 -15.94 2.30
CA LEU A 93 -11.93 -15.44 1.64
C LEU A 93 -11.23 -14.36 2.48
N TYR A 94 -11.98 -13.35 2.95
CA TYR A 94 -11.40 -12.26 3.73
C TYR A 94 -10.94 -12.71 5.11
N ALA A 95 -11.60 -13.69 5.74
CA ALA A 95 -11.11 -14.30 6.97
C ALA A 95 -9.75 -14.99 6.75
N ARG A 96 -9.57 -15.75 5.64
CA ARG A 96 -8.30 -16.37 5.28
C ARG A 96 -7.24 -15.32 4.98
N ARG A 97 -7.55 -14.30 4.17
CA ARG A 97 -6.63 -13.21 3.85
C ARG A 97 -6.13 -12.50 5.11
N ARG A 98 -7.01 -12.19 6.08
CA ARG A 98 -6.61 -11.59 7.35
C ARG A 98 -5.70 -12.51 8.18
N ALA A 99 -5.93 -13.82 8.15
CA ALA A 99 -5.08 -14.79 8.83
C ALA A 99 -3.71 -14.91 8.16
N GLU A 100 -3.65 -14.91 6.82
CA GLU A 100 -2.42 -14.92 6.05
C GLU A 100 -1.59 -13.65 6.32
N ASP A 101 -2.22 -12.49 6.26
CA ASP A 101 -1.59 -11.20 6.57
C ASP A 101 -1.02 -11.17 7.99
N ALA A 102 -1.79 -11.65 8.97
CA ALA A 102 -1.33 -11.78 10.35
C ALA A 102 -0.09 -12.67 10.48
N GLY A 103 -0.08 -13.82 9.81
CA GLY A 103 1.04 -14.75 9.83
C GLY A 103 2.28 -14.21 9.12
N VAL A 104 2.10 -13.47 8.02
CA VAL A 104 3.21 -12.86 7.28
C VAL A 104 3.81 -11.69 8.06
N LEU A 105 2.99 -10.79 8.59
CA LEU A 105 3.47 -9.63 9.35
C LEU A 105 4.15 -10.02 10.65
N ALA A 106 3.74 -11.12 11.30
CA ALA A 106 4.43 -11.67 12.45
C ALA A 106 5.89 -12.09 12.14
N ARG A 107 6.17 -12.55 10.91
CA ARG A 107 7.54 -12.94 10.48
C ARG A 107 8.50 -11.77 10.37
N VAL A 108 7.99 -10.57 10.14
CA VAL A 108 8.77 -9.31 10.11
C VAL A 108 8.59 -8.49 11.39
N ARG A 109 7.91 -9.07 12.40
CA ARG A 109 7.65 -8.45 13.72
C ARG A 109 6.98 -7.07 13.63
N ALA A 110 6.20 -6.83 12.60
CA ALA A 110 5.43 -5.60 12.47
C ALA A 110 4.18 -5.64 13.34
N THR A 111 3.88 -4.54 14.00
CA THR A 111 2.57 -4.31 14.62
C THR A 111 1.52 -4.24 13.53
N ARG A 112 0.52 -5.12 13.61
CA ARG A 112 -0.57 -5.19 12.64
C ARG A 112 -1.77 -4.37 13.10
N VAL A 113 -2.32 -3.58 12.19
CA VAL A 113 -3.60 -2.87 12.33
C VAL A 113 -4.49 -3.20 11.13
N HIS A 114 -5.70 -3.72 11.37
CA HIS A 114 -6.74 -3.88 10.35
C HIS A 114 -7.82 -2.84 10.61
N ALA A 115 -8.05 -1.92 9.66
CA ALA A 115 -8.99 -0.81 9.87
C ALA A 115 -10.46 -1.19 9.66
N GLY A 116 -10.75 -2.35 9.06
CA GLY A 116 -12.11 -2.87 8.95
C GLY A 116 -12.99 -2.16 7.92
N LEU A 117 -12.39 -1.50 6.93
CA LEU A 117 -13.15 -0.85 5.86
C LEU A 117 -13.44 -1.82 4.71
N ASP A 118 -14.55 -1.61 4.01
CA ASP A 118 -14.91 -2.41 2.83
C ASP A 118 -13.99 -2.10 1.64
N ASP A 119 -13.45 -3.15 1.00
CA ASP A 119 -12.77 -3.09 -0.28
C ASP A 119 -13.70 -2.49 -1.35
N ALA A 120 -13.15 -1.67 -2.26
CA ALA A 120 -13.92 -0.99 -3.31
C ALA A 120 -14.82 -1.93 -4.11
N LEU A 121 -14.36 -3.16 -4.36
CA LEU A 121 -15.12 -4.17 -5.10
C LEU A 121 -16.43 -4.58 -4.41
N PHE A 122 -16.50 -4.41 -3.09
CA PHE A 122 -17.66 -4.74 -2.26
C PHE A 122 -18.36 -3.53 -1.65
N ARG A 123 -17.82 -2.32 -1.89
CA ARG A 123 -18.27 -1.08 -1.24
C ARG A 123 -19.62 -0.61 -1.74
N LYS A 124 -20.52 -0.36 -0.80
CA LYS A 124 -21.91 0.03 -1.09
C LYS A 124 -22.13 1.54 -0.98
N ARG A 125 -23.13 1.97 -1.70
CA ARG A 125 -23.70 3.32 -1.53
C ARG A 125 -24.48 3.37 -0.22
N SER A 126 -24.40 4.48 0.47
CA SER A 126 -25.18 4.74 1.69
C SER A 126 -26.65 5.07 1.34
N GLY A 127 -27.55 4.80 2.31
CA GLY A 127 -28.93 5.22 2.26
C GLY A 127 -29.93 4.15 1.88
N ALA A 128 -31.18 4.29 2.35
CA ALA A 128 -32.24 3.30 2.19
C ALA A 128 -32.63 3.05 0.72
N ALA A 129 -32.58 4.08 -0.12
CA ALA A 129 -32.86 3.96 -1.54
C ALA A 129 -31.85 3.05 -2.25
N ALA A 130 -30.55 3.25 -1.99
CA ALA A 130 -29.50 2.41 -2.54
C ALA A 130 -29.63 0.97 -2.04
N ALA A 131 -29.96 0.77 -0.76
CA ALA A 131 -30.18 -0.55 -0.18
C ALA A 131 -31.38 -1.28 -0.82
N ARG A 132 -32.45 -0.56 -1.14
CA ARG A 132 -33.61 -1.13 -1.87
C ARG A 132 -33.24 -1.53 -3.30
N LEU A 133 -32.53 -0.66 -4.03
CA LEU A 133 -32.08 -0.94 -5.39
C LEU A 133 -31.10 -2.13 -5.44
N ALA A 134 -30.21 -2.23 -4.45
CA ALA A 134 -29.27 -3.35 -4.34
C ALA A 134 -29.95 -4.71 -4.18
N ARG A 135 -31.17 -4.77 -3.65
CA ARG A 135 -31.97 -6.01 -3.56
C ARG A 135 -32.47 -6.48 -4.93
N LEU A 136 -32.73 -5.55 -5.84
CA LEU A 136 -33.18 -5.85 -7.20
C LEU A 136 -31.99 -6.14 -8.11
N LEU A 137 -30.98 -5.28 -8.07
CA LEU A 137 -29.76 -5.41 -8.84
C LEU A 137 -28.56 -4.91 -8.00
N PRO A 138 -27.64 -5.78 -7.55
CA PRO A 138 -26.53 -5.40 -6.70
C PRO A 138 -25.70 -4.24 -7.26
N GLU A 139 -25.51 -4.17 -8.56
CA GLU A 139 -24.75 -3.14 -9.27
C GLU A 139 -25.26 -1.71 -8.97
N LEU A 140 -26.56 -1.52 -8.79
CA LEU A 140 -27.15 -0.22 -8.48
C LEU A 140 -26.87 0.24 -7.03
N GLY A 141 -26.61 -0.71 -6.14
CA GLY A 141 -26.27 -0.45 -4.74
C GLY A 141 -24.81 -0.29 -4.45
N HIS A 142 -23.90 -0.53 -5.42
CA HIS A 142 -22.46 -0.40 -5.23
C HIS A 142 -21.92 0.94 -5.71
N VAL A 143 -20.88 1.41 -5.04
CA VAL A 143 -20.12 2.62 -5.44
C VAL A 143 -19.36 2.32 -6.73
N TYR A 144 -18.76 1.13 -6.82
CA TYR A 144 -17.92 0.66 -7.92
C TYR A 144 -18.45 -0.66 -8.48
N PRO A 145 -19.49 -0.62 -9.33
CA PRO A 145 -20.17 -1.85 -9.75
C PRO A 145 -19.34 -2.76 -10.67
N THR A 146 -18.34 -2.22 -11.37
CA THR A 146 -17.46 -3.01 -12.23
C THR A 146 -16.00 -2.77 -11.93
N TYR A 147 -15.18 -3.83 -12.06
CA TYR A 147 -13.74 -3.70 -11.80
C TYR A 147 -13.07 -2.76 -12.82
N ARG A 148 -13.14 -3.08 -14.12
CA ARG A 148 -12.41 -2.38 -15.18
C ARG A 148 -12.78 -0.90 -15.31
N TRP A 149 -14.07 -0.56 -15.21
CA TRP A 149 -14.57 0.78 -15.49
C TRP A 149 -14.68 1.67 -14.27
N HIS A 150 -14.65 1.08 -13.08
CA HIS A 150 -14.84 1.83 -11.84
C HIS A 150 -13.66 1.64 -10.87
N VAL A 151 -13.34 0.39 -10.50
CA VAL A 151 -12.28 0.13 -9.51
C VAL A 151 -10.91 0.49 -10.08
N ALA A 152 -10.59 0.04 -11.29
CA ALA A 152 -9.31 0.31 -11.96
C ALA A 152 -9.26 1.65 -12.72
N ALA A 153 -10.27 2.52 -12.56
CA ALA A 153 -10.30 3.82 -13.23
C ALA A 153 -9.53 4.93 -12.49
N GLY A 154 -9.17 4.72 -11.24
CA GLY A 154 -8.44 5.68 -10.41
C GLY A 154 -9.25 6.92 -10.03
N ARG A 155 -10.57 6.83 -10.06
CA ARG A 155 -11.46 7.96 -9.75
C ARG A 155 -12.22 7.68 -8.46
N VAL A 156 -11.80 8.32 -7.37
CA VAL A 156 -12.49 8.22 -6.09
C VAL A 156 -13.88 8.87 -6.20
N SER A 157 -14.91 8.09 -5.92
CA SER A 157 -16.30 8.53 -5.99
C SER A 157 -16.63 9.55 -4.90
N ARG A 158 -17.48 10.52 -5.23
CA ARG A 158 -18.05 11.42 -4.21
C ARG A 158 -18.86 10.69 -3.15
N ALA A 159 -19.37 9.50 -3.46
CA ALA A 159 -20.06 8.65 -2.49
C ALA A 159 -19.12 8.10 -1.41
N ASP A 160 -17.80 8.10 -1.63
CA ASP A 160 -16.79 7.62 -0.68
C ASP A 160 -16.30 8.69 0.31
N ARG A 161 -16.96 9.83 0.41
CA ARG A 161 -16.54 10.89 1.37
C ARG A 161 -16.42 10.39 2.81
N HIS A 162 -17.30 9.48 3.22
CA HIS A 162 -17.23 8.86 4.55
C HIS A 162 -16.04 7.92 4.68
N VAL A 163 -15.68 7.18 3.63
CA VAL A 163 -14.50 6.31 3.59
C VAL A 163 -13.22 7.15 3.63
N VAL A 164 -13.15 8.21 2.81
CA VAL A 164 -12.03 9.16 2.83
C VAL A 164 -11.81 9.73 4.24
N ARG A 165 -12.90 10.11 4.94
CA ARG A 165 -12.83 10.59 6.31
C ARG A 165 -12.30 9.52 7.26
N ALA A 166 -12.86 8.31 7.21
CA ALA A 166 -12.43 7.20 8.06
C ALA A 166 -10.95 6.85 7.84
N VAL A 167 -10.48 6.82 6.58
CA VAL A 167 -9.06 6.61 6.27
C VAL A 167 -8.21 7.77 6.81
N SER A 168 -8.65 9.03 6.65
CA SER A 168 -7.92 10.19 7.20
C SER A 168 -7.75 10.08 8.72
N GLU A 169 -8.84 9.78 9.45
CA GLU A 169 -8.82 9.63 10.92
C GLU A 169 -7.86 8.52 11.38
N VAL A 170 -7.81 7.39 10.64
CA VAL A 170 -6.87 6.30 10.91
C VAL A 170 -5.43 6.75 10.67
N VAL A 171 -5.16 7.38 9.53
CA VAL A 171 -3.80 7.82 9.15
C VAL A 171 -3.30 8.90 10.09
N GLU A 172 -4.12 9.91 10.42
CA GLU A 172 -3.78 10.97 11.37
C GLU A 172 -3.41 10.42 12.75
N ARG A 173 -4.22 9.49 13.27
CA ARG A 173 -3.95 8.84 14.56
C ARG A 173 -2.64 8.05 14.55
N LEU A 174 -2.33 7.36 13.45
CA LEU A 174 -1.10 6.58 13.32
C LEU A 174 0.13 7.47 13.08
N ALA A 175 -0.04 8.63 12.46
CA ALA A 175 1.01 9.59 12.22
C ALA A 175 1.33 10.49 13.43
N ALA A 176 0.39 10.64 14.38
CA ALA A 176 0.49 11.57 15.51
C ALA A 176 1.74 11.39 16.39
N PRO A 177 2.22 10.18 16.71
CA PRO A 177 3.49 10.02 17.39
C PRO A 177 4.65 10.42 16.48
N ALA A 178 5.38 11.46 16.85
CA ALA A 178 6.55 11.94 16.09
C ALA A 178 7.86 11.37 16.67
N PRO A 179 8.89 11.19 15.84
CA PRO A 179 8.94 11.29 14.39
C PRO A 179 8.46 10.01 13.70
N THR A 180 7.48 10.14 12.81
CA THR A 180 6.91 9.00 12.07
C THR A 180 7.13 9.17 10.57
N VAL A 181 7.59 8.12 9.91
CA VAL A 181 7.66 8.00 8.45
C VAL A 181 6.46 7.21 7.96
N LEU A 182 5.60 7.84 7.16
CA LEU A 182 4.52 7.14 6.47
C LEU A 182 5.05 6.50 5.19
N VAL A 183 4.65 5.27 4.91
CA VAL A 183 4.95 4.56 3.67
C VAL A 183 3.63 4.18 3.02
N ALA A 184 3.26 4.86 1.93
CA ALA A 184 1.95 4.79 1.30
C ALA A 184 2.03 4.27 -0.14
N PRO A 185 0.94 3.77 -0.74
CA PRO A 185 0.92 3.40 -2.15
C PRO A 185 1.15 4.63 -3.04
N LEU A 186 1.77 4.45 -4.19
CA LEU A 186 1.90 5.47 -5.23
C LEU A 186 0.67 5.49 -6.16
N GLY A 187 -0.16 4.46 -6.11
CA GLY A 187 -1.34 4.30 -6.92
C GLY A 187 -1.06 3.85 -8.36
N VAL A 188 0.06 3.13 -8.58
CA VAL A 188 0.34 2.49 -9.88
C VAL A 188 -0.75 1.46 -10.15
N GLY A 189 -1.22 1.36 -11.41
CA GLY A 189 -2.36 0.50 -11.75
C GLY A 189 -3.71 1.16 -11.52
N ARG A 190 -3.75 2.33 -10.88
CA ARG A 190 -4.94 3.17 -10.72
C ARG A 190 -6.11 2.49 -10.00
N HIS A 191 -5.82 1.48 -9.14
CA HIS A 191 -6.86 0.95 -8.27
C HIS A 191 -7.38 2.05 -7.34
N VAL A 192 -8.68 2.24 -7.28
CA VAL A 192 -9.30 3.38 -6.58
C VAL A 192 -8.92 3.44 -5.10
N ASP A 193 -8.79 2.30 -4.43
CA ASP A 193 -8.38 2.24 -3.03
C ASP A 193 -6.94 2.68 -2.84
N HIS A 194 -6.02 2.31 -3.75
CA HIS A 194 -4.64 2.78 -3.71
C HIS A 194 -4.56 4.29 -3.93
N VAL A 195 -5.29 4.81 -4.92
CA VAL A 195 -5.36 6.26 -5.18
C VAL A 195 -5.94 7.00 -3.97
N LEU A 196 -7.00 6.45 -3.33
CA LEU A 196 -7.60 7.05 -2.14
C LEU A 196 -6.59 7.13 -0.99
N VAL A 197 -5.88 6.04 -0.70
CA VAL A 197 -4.87 5.99 0.38
C VAL A 197 -3.71 6.93 0.07
N ARG A 198 -3.20 6.95 -1.17
CA ARG A 198 -2.18 7.90 -1.65
C ARG A 198 -2.59 9.34 -1.36
N ASP A 199 -3.79 9.71 -1.80
CA ASP A 199 -4.27 11.09 -1.71
C ASP A 199 -4.56 11.51 -0.26
N VAL A 200 -4.96 10.58 0.61
CA VAL A 200 -5.10 10.83 2.05
C VAL A 200 -3.73 11.02 2.68
N ALA A 201 -2.77 10.12 2.43
CA ALA A 201 -1.43 10.25 2.98
C ALA A 201 -0.77 11.59 2.59
N ALA A 202 -0.93 12.01 1.33
CA ALA A 202 -0.42 13.30 0.86
C ALA A 202 -1.04 14.51 1.58
N ARG A 203 -2.33 14.42 1.98
CA ARG A 203 -3.05 15.51 2.67
C ARG A 203 -2.77 15.56 4.17
N VAL A 204 -2.65 14.42 4.82
CA VAL A 204 -2.30 14.37 6.25
C VAL A 204 -0.94 15.02 6.49
N GLY A 205 -0.07 14.98 5.49
CA GLY A 205 1.23 15.63 5.54
C GLY A 205 2.25 14.82 6.33
N GLY A 206 3.39 15.46 6.60
CA GLY A 206 4.52 14.77 7.23
C GLY A 206 5.50 14.21 6.20
N ASP A 207 6.25 13.19 6.62
CA ASP A 207 7.28 12.56 5.81
C ASP A 207 6.73 11.26 5.21
N VAL A 208 6.22 11.38 3.98
CA VAL A 208 5.58 10.27 3.25
C VAL A 208 6.52 9.76 2.17
N LEU A 209 6.81 8.45 2.20
CA LEU A 209 7.43 7.70 1.13
C LEU A 209 6.31 6.97 0.37
N TYR A 210 6.45 6.87 -0.95
CA TYR A 210 5.45 6.21 -1.77
C TYR A 210 6.06 4.96 -2.41
N TYR A 211 5.43 3.81 -2.22
CA TYR A 211 5.88 2.58 -2.88
C TYR A 211 5.19 2.38 -4.24
N ALA A 212 5.95 1.89 -5.21
CA ALA A 212 5.41 1.47 -6.50
C ALA A 212 4.65 0.15 -6.33
N ASP A 213 3.35 0.21 -6.58
CA ASP A 213 2.39 -0.84 -6.25
C ASP A 213 2.63 -2.10 -7.08
N LEU A 214 3.06 -3.20 -6.46
CA LEU A 214 3.17 -4.49 -7.12
C LEU A 214 1.83 -5.25 -7.09
N PRO A 215 1.51 -6.01 -8.17
CA PRO A 215 2.35 -6.27 -9.35
C PRO A 215 2.24 -5.22 -10.46
N TYR A 216 1.42 -4.18 -10.32
CA TYR A 216 1.14 -3.20 -11.37
C TYR A 216 2.41 -2.51 -11.89
N ALA A 217 3.33 -2.17 -11.00
CA ALA A 217 4.60 -1.50 -11.33
C ALA A 217 5.57 -2.35 -12.18
N LEU A 218 5.25 -3.62 -12.45
CA LEU A 218 5.98 -4.43 -13.42
C LEU A 218 5.65 -4.09 -14.87
N ARG A 219 4.52 -3.40 -15.11
CA ARG A 219 3.99 -3.14 -16.46
C ARG A 219 3.50 -1.71 -16.69
N GLN A 220 3.43 -0.92 -15.63
CA GLN A 220 2.87 0.43 -15.68
C GLN A 220 3.77 1.40 -14.93
N GLU A 221 3.84 2.63 -15.45
CA GLU A 221 4.58 3.71 -14.83
C GLU A 221 3.71 4.47 -13.81
N PRO A 222 4.34 5.13 -12.84
CA PRO A 222 3.67 6.05 -11.93
C PRO A 222 2.97 7.20 -12.63
N ASP A 223 2.00 7.80 -11.95
CA ASP A 223 1.37 9.05 -12.37
C ASP A 223 2.40 10.19 -12.39
N ALA A 224 2.80 10.63 -13.59
CA ALA A 224 3.82 11.67 -13.77
C ALA A 224 3.40 13.01 -13.17
N ALA A 225 2.11 13.35 -13.19
CA ALA A 225 1.62 14.58 -12.58
C ALA A 225 1.74 14.53 -11.06
N PHE A 226 1.40 13.41 -10.43
CA PHE A 226 1.55 13.24 -8.99
C PHE A 226 3.02 13.26 -8.56
N THR A 227 3.90 12.52 -9.26
CA THR A 227 5.33 12.49 -8.94
C THR A 227 5.99 13.85 -9.08
N ALA A 228 5.64 14.62 -10.12
CA ALA A 228 6.14 15.98 -10.31
C ALA A 228 5.61 16.95 -9.23
N ALA A 229 4.30 16.92 -8.94
CA ALA A 229 3.69 17.80 -7.95
C ALA A 229 4.26 17.61 -6.53
N HIS A 230 4.72 16.42 -6.20
CA HIS A 230 5.32 16.09 -4.91
C HIS A 230 6.86 16.03 -4.94
N ALA A 231 7.50 16.40 -6.06
CA ALA A 231 8.95 16.37 -6.27
C ALA A 231 9.57 15.02 -5.83
N LEU A 232 8.99 13.91 -6.29
CA LEU A 232 9.40 12.58 -5.90
C LEU A 232 10.58 12.08 -6.72
N ALA A 233 11.59 11.53 -6.07
CA ALA A 233 12.72 10.84 -6.70
C ALA A 233 12.61 9.32 -6.47
N PRO A 234 12.93 8.49 -7.48
CA PRO A 234 12.94 7.04 -7.33
C PRO A 234 14.11 6.58 -6.46
N VAL A 235 13.84 5.64 -5.56
CA VAL A 235 14.80 5.02 -4.66
C VAL A 235 14.51 3.52 -4.60
N THR A 236 15.53 2.67 -4.56
CA THR A 236 15.35 1.22 -4.45
C THR A 236 15.79 0.67 -3.10
N VAL A 237 15.20 -0.45 -2.71
CA VAL A 237 15.69 -1.31 -1.63
C VAL A 237 15.99 -2.67 -2.24
N PRO A 238 17.26 -3.06 -2.32
CA PRO A 238 17.65 -4.32 -2.96
C PRO A 238 17.13 -5.52 -2.15
N ALA A 239 16.88 -6.61 -2.85
CA ALA A 239 16.65 -7.89 -2.21
C ALA A 239 17.97 -8.44 -1.63
N ALA A 240 17.94 -8.84 -0.36
CA ALA A 240 19.03 -9.60 0.26
C ALA A 240 18.66 -11.09 0.30
N GLY A 241 19.52 -11.95 -0.24
CA GLY A 241 19.22 -13.39 -0.37
C GLY A 241 17.94 -13.64 -1.19
N SER A 242 16.98 -14.35 -0.61
CA SER A 242 15.67 -14.60 -1.23
C SER A 242 14.72 -13.39 -1.18
N GLY A 243 15.14 -12.31 -0.52
CA GLY A 243 14.34 -11.08 -0.36
C GLY A 243 12.94 -11.34 0.20
N LYS A 244 11.98 -10.61 -0.30
CA LYS A 244 10.57 -10.69 0.11
C LYS A 244 9.79 -11.89 -0.46
N THR A 245 10.39 -12.68 -1.38
CA THR A 245 9.70 -13.81 -2.03
C THR A 245 9.06 -14.79 -1.04
N PRO A 246 9.72 -15.22 0.06
CA PRO A 246 9.07 -16.09 1.04
C PRO A 246 7.95 -15.43 1.85
N LEU A 247 7.96 -14.11 2.00
CA LEU A 247 6.85 -13.37 2.63
C LEU A 247 5.63 -13.37 1.71
N ILE A 248 5.83 -13.04 0.42
CA ILE A 248 4.78 -13.01 -0.60
C ILE A 248 4.11 -14.39 -0.72
N ALA A 249 4.88 -15.47 -0.68
CA ALA A 249 4.37 -16.84 -0.71
C ALA A 249 3.44 -17.18 0.49
N GLY A 250 3.44 -16.38 1.53
CA GLY A 250 2.52 -16.51 2.67
C GLY A 250 1.08 -16.11 2.34
N TYR A 251 0.85 -15.30 1.31
CA TYR A 251 -0.47 -14.89 0.84
C TYR A 251 -1.07 -15.88 -0.17
N ARG A 252 -1.29 -17.11 0.27
CA ARG A 252 -1.69 -18.26 -0.56
C ARG A 252 -2.95 -18.04 -1.35
N THR A 253 -3.89 -17.26 -0.81
CA THR A 253 -5.16 -16.95 -1.48
C THR A 253 -5.00 -15.96 -2.64
N GLN A 254 -3.82 -15.32 -2.79
CA GLN A 254 -3.58 -14.26 -3.76
C GLN A 254 -2.41 -14.56 -4.70
N VAL A 255 -1.37 -15.22 -4.21
CA VAL A 255 -0.07 -15.33 -4.89
C VAL A 255 -0.18 -15.92 -6.29
N ASP A 256 -0.96 -16.98 -6.48
CA ASP A 256 -1.09 -17.65 -7.78
C ASP A 256 -1.80 -16.77 -8.82
N ALA A 257 -2.76 -15.94 -8.37
CA ALA A 257 -3.45 -15.01 -9.25
C ALA A 257 -2.58 -13.79 -9.62
N LEU A 258 -1.74 -13.34 -8.70
CA LEU A 258 -0.84 -12.19 -8.88
C LEU A 258 0.42 -12.56 -9.66
N PHE A 259 0.93 -13.77 -9.44
CA PHE A 259 2.19 -14.27 -10.01
C PHE A 259 2.00 -15.70 -10.55
N PRO A 260 1.28 -15.87 -11.68
CA PRO A 260 1.01 -17.23 -12.23
C PRO A 260 2.27 -18.02 -12.59
N GLY A 261 3.38 -17.34 -12.82
CA GLY A 261 4.69 -17.96 -13.13
C GLY A 261 5.62 -18.10 -11.92
N GLY A 262 5.09 -17.92 -10.70
CA GLY A 262 5.88 -17.83 -9.47
C GLY A 262 6.35 -16.42 -9.16
N VAL A 263 6.68 -16.18 -7.91
CA VAL A 263 7.12 -14.86 -7.43
C VAL A 263 8.59 -14.64 -7.84
N PRO A 264 8.89 -13.67 -8.73
CA PRO A 264 10.27 -13.38 -9.08
C PRO A 264 11.02 -12.70 -7.93
N LEU A 265 12.35 -12.70 -7.99
CA LEU A 265 13.17 -11.90 -7.09
C LEU A 265 13.03 -10.43 -7.49
N LEU A 266 12.47 -9.61 -6.61
CA LEU A 266 12.13 -8.20 -6.88
C LEU A 266 12.74 -7.29 -5.82
N GLU A 267 13.29 -6.16 -6.26
CA GLU A 267 13.59 -5.03 -5.40
C GLU A 267 12.30 -4.30 -4.98
N ASP A 268 12.35 -3.56 -3.87
CA ASP A 268 11.31 -2.58 -3.60
C ASP A 268 11.65 -1.28 -4.34
N ARG A 269 10.63 -0.69 -4.95
CA ARG A 269 10.74 0.62 -5.61
C ARG A 269 9.93 1.64 -4.84
N LEU A 270 10.63 2.63 -4.30
CA LEU A 270 10.03 3.73 -3.55
C LEU A 270 10.22 5.04 -4.30
N HIS A 271 9.35 5.99 -4.02
CA HIS A 271 9.43 7.36 -4.49
C HIS A 271 9.43 8.28 -3.28
N VAL A 272 10.49 9.05 -3.12
CA VAL A 272 10.77 9.84 -1.92
C VAL A 272 10.81 11.31 -2.27
N PRO A 273 10.10 12.20 -1.53
CA PRO A 273 10.23 13.63 -1.71
C PRO A 273 11.69 14.06 -1.60
N THR A 274 12.19 14.77 -2.61
CA THR A 274 13.62 15.16 -2.69
C THR A 274 14.10 15.94 -1.47
N ARG A 275 13.19 16.70 -0.82
CA ARG A 275 13.47 17.42 0.42
C ARG A 275 13.86 16.54 1.61
N LEU A 276 13.49 15.26 1.59
CA LEU A 276 13.78 14.29 2.66
C LEU A 276 15.09 13.54 2.44
N LEU A 277 15.63 13.57 1.21
CA LEU A 277 16.81 12.80 0.87
C LEU A 277 18.07 13.40 1.52
N THR A 278 18.85 12.54 2.14
CA THR A 278 20.20 12.85 2.60
C THR A 278 21.16 11.83 2.03
N VAL A 279 22.08 12.28 1.18
CA VAL A 279 23.11 11.42 0.61
C VAL A 279 24.16 11.13 1.68
N VAL A 280 24.31 9.85 2.01
CA VAL A 280 25.40 9.39 2.85
C VAL A 280 26.54 8.87 1.98
N GLY A 281 27.77 9.27 2.25
CA GLY A 281 28.96 8.81 1.52
C GLY A 281 29.05 7.28 1.59
N GLY A 282 29.35 6.64 0.47
CA GLY A 282 29.76 5.23 0.48
C GLY A 282 31.06 5.16 1.30
N GLY A 283 30.99 4.61 2.52
CA GLY A 283 32.18 4.26 3.25
C GLY A 283 33.01 3.34 2.38
N GLY A 284 34.14 3.81 1.92
CA GLY A 284 35.12 2.97 1.30
C GLY A 284 35.49 1.89 2.33
N ALA A 285 35.20 0.66 2.01
CA ALA A 285 35.86 -0.45 2.67
C ALA A 285 37.34 -0.34 2.26
N ALA A 286 38.18 0.06 3.23
CA ALA A 286 39.62 -0.15 3.15
C ALA A 286 39.90 -1.62 3.40
#